data_3b5058b2441d68228918bfc41b594411
#
_entry.id   3b5058b2441d68228918bfc41b594411
#
_cell.length_a   1.000
_cell.length_b   1.000
_cell.length_c   1.000
_cell.angle_alpha   90.00
_cell.angle_beta   90.00
_cell.angle_gamma   90.00
#
_symmetry.space_group_name_H-M   'P 1'
#
loop_
_entity.id
_entity.type
_entity.pdbx_description
1 polymer ?
#
loop_
_entity_poly.entity_id
_entity_poly.type
_entity_poly.pdbx_seq_one_letter_code
_entity_poly.pdbx_strand_id
1 'polypeptide(L)'
;MKKLLTFLFCGLFWANSIIAQQTNFTVFEFIKVENDQIFDYIEFKDLMQKVYRQALNDKKITGWDFWSLQSGGDRSDFQYIMVTHYNDPVKMMDGLNEDSMIEYTKIAYPHLNESQVRKIFEESLSIRDMPMRLYMREVTSTNDNFQVKPGVLASFDLMKANEGKFEAYEKVESEVFRPIHQKRIEQGLMGHWSFMRTALPLGSEAKSTHLTVNMYKDYMQFFNSQAYEDMNQTEAQRKAVNEGLNSRDQKWVYLATLENVVR
;
A
#
# COMPACT_ATOMS: atom_id res chain seq x y z
N MET A 1 1.16 -16.12 -73.95
CA MET A 1 1.57 -16.80 -72.72
C MET A 1 1.88 -15.69 -71.71
N LYS A 2 0.94 -15.32 -70.86
CA LYS A 2 1.10 -14.29 -69.83
C LYS A 2 1.29 -15.02 -68.48
N LYS A 3 2.47 -14.84 -67.86
CA LYS A 3 2.75 -15.36 -66.52
C LYS A 3 2.17 -14.41 -65.48
N LEU A 4 1.22 -14.89 -64.68
CA LEU A 4 0.63 -14.21 -63.55
C LEU A 4 1.57 -14.40 -62.35
N LEU A 5 2.17 -13.31 -61.86
CA LEU A 5 3.00 -13.31 -60.66
C LEU A 5 2.11 -12.98 -59.47
N THR A 6 1.80 -13.99 -58.66
CA THR A 6 1.03 -13.83 -57.42
C THR A 6 2.00 -13.42 -56.30
N PHE A 7 1.95 -12.17 -55.85
CA PHE A 7 2.64 -11.68 -54.65
C PHE A 7 1.87 -12.10 -53.42
N LEU A 8 2.47 -13.05 -52.69
CA LEU A 8 1.97 -13.43 -51.34
C LEU A 8 2.48 -12.41 -50.34
N PHE A 9 1.61 -11.52 -49.87
CA PHE A 9 1.90 -10.55 -48.82
C PHE A 9 1.73 -11.26 -47.45
N CYS A 10 2.82 -11.81 -46.91
CA CYS A 10 2.85 -12.26 -45.54
C CYS A 10 2.92 -11.05 -44.62
N GLY A 11 1.76 -10.59 -44.18
CA GLY A 11 1.66 -9.59 -43.12
C GLY A 11 2.10 -10.20 -41.78
N LEU A 12 3.30 -9.89 -41.34
CA LEU A 12 3.77 -10.14 -39.98
C LEU A 12 2.98 -9.22 -39.05
N PHE A 13 1.91 -9.74 -38.48
CA PHE A 13 1.29 -9.12 -37.29
C PHE A 13 2.26 -9.22 -36.13
N TRP A 14 3.01 -8.19 -35.87
CA TRP A 14 3.68 -8.00 -34.61
C TRP A 14 2.60 -7.77 -33.55
N ALA A 15 2.20 -8.83 -32.86
CA ALA A 15 1.43 -8.71 -31.64
C ALA A 15 2.35 -8.03 -30.61
N ASN A 16 2.25 -6.70 -30.51
CA ASN A 16 2.75 -5.99 -29.34
C ASN A 16 1.93 -6.52 -28.17
N SER A 17 2.47 -7.48 -27.42
CA SER A 17 1.99 -7.83 -26.10
C SER A 17 2.17 -6.57 -25.25
N ILE A 18 1.12 -5.76 -25.15
CA ILE A 18 1.03 -4.75 -24.10
C ILE A 18 1.04 -5.59 -22.81
N ILE A 19 2.19 -5.70 -22.18
CA ILE A 19 2.26 -6.16 -20.80
C ILE A 19 1.51 -5.07 -20.03
N ALA A 20 0.21 -5.30 -19.82
CA ALA A 20 -0.56 -4.47 -18.92
C ALA A 20 0.15 -4.54 -17.58
N GLN A 21 0.73 -3.43 -17.15
CA GLN A 21 1.32 -3.32 -15.81
C GLN A 21 0.22 -3.73 -14.84
N GLN A 22 0.44 -4.82 -14.11
CA GLN A 22 -0.55 -5.35 -13.18
C GLN A 22 -0.78 -4.29 -12.13
N THR A 23 -1.93 -3.61 -12.19
CA THR A 23 -2.27 -2.56 -11.24
C THR A 23 -2.54 -3.20 -9.88
N ASN A 24 -1.82 -2.79 -8.87
CA ASN A 24 -2.04 -3.22 -7.50
C ASN A 24 -3.13 -2.37 -6.85
N PHE A 25 -4.00 -3.03 -6.10
CA PHE A 25 -5.03 -2.41 -5.29
C PHE A 25 -4.78 -2.73 -3.83
N THR A 26 -5.09 -1.79 -2.96
CA THR A 26 -4.73 -1.91 -1.54
C THR A 26 -5.80 -1.27 -0.66
N VAL A 27 -6.16 -1.94 0.42
CA VAL A 27 -7.01 -1.36 1.48
C VAL A 27 -6.13 -1.07 2.68
N PHE A 28 -6.14 0.19 3.13
CA PHE A 28 -5.52 0.62 4.37
C PHE A 28 -6.61 0.81 5.42
N GLU A 29 -6.48 0.14 6.54
CA GLU A 29 -7.37 0.25 7.69
C GLU A 29 -6.57 0.79 8.86
N PHE A 30 -6.92 1.97 9.31
CA PHE A 30 -6.31 2.63 10.46
C PHE A 30 -7.09 2.22 11.71
N ILE A 31 -6.40 1.62 12.66
CA ILE A 31 -7.02 0.94 13.80
C ILE A 31 -6.67 1.67 15.08
N LYS A 32 -7.70 1.99 15.85
CA LYS A 32 -7.59 2.50 17.22
C LYS A 32 -7.95 1.41 18.21
N VAL A 33 -7.13 1.27 19.24
CA VAL A 33 -7.36 0.34 20.35
C VAL A 33 -7.21 1.11 21.66
N GLU A 34 -8.12 0.95 22.59
CA GLU A 34 -7.99 1.55 23.92
C GLU A 34 -6.91 0.83 24.74
N ASN A 35 -6.26 1.56 25.64
CA ASN A 35 -5.06 1.09 26.34
C ASN A 35 -5.26 -0.21 27.13
N ASP A 36 -6.42 -0.43 27.69
CA ASP A 36 -6.79 -1.62 28.46
C ASP A 36 -7.11 -2.84 27.58
N GLN A 37 -7.26 -2.64 26.26
CA GLN A 37 -7.60 -3.67 25.27
C GLN A 37 -6.44 -4.05 24.34
N ILE A 38 -5.25 -3.47 24.53
CA ILE A 38 -4.10 -3.69 23.64
C ILE A 38 -3.70 -5.17 23.59
N PHE A 39 -3.69 -5.86 24.73
CA PHE A 39 -3.28 -7.29 24.78
C PHE A 39 -4.28 -8.17 24.02
N ASP A 40 -5.58 -7.96 24.21
CA ASP A 40 -6.63 -8.72 23.53
C ASP A 40 -6.57 -8.48 22.02
N TYR A 41 -6.27 -7.25 21.60
CA TYR A 41 -6.11 -6.91 20.19
C TYR A 41 -4.86 -7.56 19.57
N ILE A 42 -3.75 -7.64 20.28
CA ILE A 42 -2.52 -8.33 19.83
C ILE A 42 -2.80 -9.82 19.63
N GLU A 43 -3.50 -10.48 20.57
CA GLU A 43 -3.90 -11.87 20.42
C GLU A 43 -4.80 -12.09 19.21
N PHE A 44 -5.80 -11.23 19.03
CA PHE A 44 -6.66 -11.26 17.85
C PHE A 44 -5.87 -11.07 16.55
N LYS A 45 -4.95 -10.10 16.50
CA LYS A 45 -4.09 -9.84 15.34
C LYS A 45 -3.23 -11.07 14.98
N ASP A 46 -2.66 -11.76 15.97
CA ASP A 46 -1.84 -12.95 15.75
C ASP A 46 -2.68 -14.12 15.22
N LEU A 47 -3.92 -14.25 15.72
CA LEU A 47 -4.89 -15.18 15.14
C LEU A 47 -5.15 -14.86 13.66
N MET A 48 -5.38 -13.60 13.35
CA MET A 48 -5.70 -13.13 12.01
C MET A 48 -4.58 -13.38 10.99
N GLN A 49 -3.32 -13.36 11.39
CA GLN A 49 -2.20 -13.66 10.47
C GLN A 49 -2.35 -15.04 9.81
N LYS A 50 -2.80 -16.06 10.57
CA LYS A 50 -3.02 -17.40 10.01
C LYS A 50 -4.28 -17.45 9.12
N VAL A 51 -5.29 -16.67 9.46
CA VAL A 51 -6.53 -16.55 8.66
C VAL A 51 -6.21 -15.90 7.30
N TYR A 52 -5.48 -14.79 7.29
CA TYR A 52 -5.04 -14.16 6.05
C TYR A 52 -4.11 -15.04 5.21
N ARG A 53 -3.36 -15.96 5.83
CA ARG A 53 -2.59 -16.96 5.10
C ARG A 53 -3.50 -17.90 4.28
N GLN A 54 -4.67 -18.28 4.80
CA GLN A 54 -5.64 -19.09 4.04
C GLN A 54 -6.23 -18.27 2.88
N ALA A 55 -6.60 -17.02 3.13
CA ALA A 55 -7.11 -16.14 2.08
C ALA A 55 -6.08 -15.91 0.95
N LEU A 56 -4.78 -15.86 1.28
CA LEU A 56 -3.69 -15.81 0.29
C LEU A 56 -3.61 -17.12 -0.52
N ASN A 57 -3.66 -18.29 0.15
CA ASN A 57 -3.63 -19.60 -0.51
C ASN A 57 -4.77 -19.73 -1.53
N ASP A 58 -5.95 -19.22 -1.20
CA ASP A 58 -7.14 -19.20 -2.05
C ASP A 58 -7.14 -18.06 -3.08
N LYS A 59 -6.05 -17.28 -3.15
CA LYS A 59 -5.89 -16.15 -4.09
C LYS A 59 -7.02 -15.10 -3.99
N LYS A 60 -7.62 -14.98 -2.81
CA LYS A 60 -8.58 -13.90 -2.51
C LYS A 60 -7.87 -12.57 -2.31
N ILE A 61 -6.68 -12.62 -1.73
CA ILE A 61 -5.76 -11.50 -1.54
C ILE A 61 -4.40 -11.83 -2.16
N THR A 62 -3.54 -10.84 -2.32
CA THR A 62 -2.14 -11.02 -2.76
C THR A 62 -1.14 -10.78 -1.64
N GLY A 63 -1.59 -10.27 -0.50
CA GLY A 63 -0.78 -10.07 0.69
C GLY A 63 -1.54 -9.37 1.80
N TRP A 64 -0.95 -9.40 2.99
CA TRP A 64 -1.46 -8.71 4.16
C TRP A 64 -0.30 -8.27 5.06
N ASP A 65 -0.40 -7.04 5.60
CA ASP A 65 0.59 -6.43 6.47
C ASP A 65 -0.08 -5.84 7.71
N PHE A 66 0.62 -5.92 8.82
CA PHE A 66 0.23 -5.24 10.05
C PHE A 66 1.38 -4.39 10.57
N TRP A 67 1.11 -3.11 10.74
CA TRP A 67 2.07 -2.07 11.10
C TRP A 67 1.71 -1.43 12.43
N SER A 68 2.70 -1.22 13.32
CA SER A 68 2.56 -0.42 14.54
C SER A 68 3.17 0.96 14.32
N LEU A 69 2.45 2.01 14.68
CA LEU A 69 2.93 3.38 14.57
C LEU A 69 4.03 3.65 15.58
N GLN A 70 5.09 4.31 15.11
CA GLN A 70 6.20 4.79 15.92
C GLN A 70 6.06 6.29 16.23
N SER A 71 5.20 6.99 15.50
CA SER A 71 4.92 8.42 15.65
C SER A 71 3.47 8.62 16.08
N GLY A 72 3.26 9.55 16.97
CA GLY A 72 1.96 9.80 17.61
C GLY A 72 2.12 9.65 19.13
N GLY A 73 1.07 9.87 19.87
CA GLY A 73 1.04 9.73 21.32
C GLY A 73 -0.17 8.93 21.77
N ASP A 74 -0.35 8.74 23.08
CA ASP A 74 -1.45 7.99 23.68
C ASP A 74 -2.85 8.49 23.31
N ARG A 75 -2.93 9.70 22.73
CA ARG A 75 -4.17 10.30 22.24
C ARG A 75 -4.28 10.33 20.72
N SER A 76 -3.44 9.53 20.01
CA SER A 76 -3.54 9.38 18.56
C SER A 76 -4.91 8.80 18.20
N ASP A 77 -5.43 9.20 17.03
CA ASP A 77 -6.68 8.66 16.49
C ASP A 77 -6.59 7.17 16.18
N PHE A 78 -5.36 6.62 16.05
CA PHE A 78 -5.07 5.21 15.79
C PHE A 78 -3.61 4.88 16.11
N GLN A 79 -3.32 3.60 16.38
CA GLN A 79 -1.98 3.09 16.71
C GLN A 79 -1.47 2.09 15.68
N TYR A 80 -2.36 1.50 14.90
CA TYR A 80 -2.01 0.44 13.95
C TYR A 80 -2.55 0.75 12.55
N ILE A 81 -1.86 0.22 11.54
CA ILE A 81 -2.32 0.22 10.15
C ILE A 81 -2.32 -1.22 9.67
N MET A 82 -3.48 -1.70 9.26
CA MET A 82 -3.64 -2.98 8.59
C MET A 82 -3.75 -2.73 7.09
N VAL A 83 -2.99 -3.48 6.30
CA VAL A 83 -2.91 -3.31 4.85
C VAL A 83 -3.21 -4.61 4.16
N THR A 84 -4.23 -4.64 3.31
CA THR A 84 -4.58 -5.81 2.51
C THR A 84 -4.38 -5.52 1.03
N HIS A 85 -3.64 -6.39 0.34
CA HIS A 85 -3.27 -6.23 -1.07
C HIS A 85 -4.12 -7.11 -1.97
N TYR A 86 -4.46 -6.58 -3.15
CA TYR A 86 -5.27 -7.22 -4.17
C TYR A 86 -4.68 -6.98 -5.56
N ASN A 87 -4.95 -7.88 -6.49
CA ASN A 87 -4.65 -7.71 -7.92
C ASN A 87 -5.91 -7.46 -8.77
N ASP A 88 -7.05 -7.30 -8.12
CA ASP A 88 -8.36 -7.14 -8.75
C ASP A 88 -9.20 -6.14 -7.93
N PRO A 89 -9.78 -5.09 -8.57
CA PRO A 89 -10.56 -4.08 -7.85
C PRO A 89 -11.89 -4.62 -7.31
N VAL A 90 -12.48 -5.63 -7.95
CA VAL A 90 -13.74 -6.23 -7.46
C VAL A 90 -13.44 -7.02 -6.19
N LYS A 91 -12.39 -7.85 -6.17
CA LYS A 91 -11.94 -8.54 -4.96
C LYS A 91 -11.61 -7.56 -3.83
N MET A 92 -10.99 -6.41 -4.14
CA MET A 92 -10.73 -5.38 -3.15
C MET A 92 -12.03 -4.82 -2.55
N MET A 93 -13.04 -4.55 -3.39
CA MET A 93 -14.31 -4.00 -2.92
C MET A 93 -15.17 -5.02 -2.18
N ASP A 94 -15.18 -6.28 -2.62
CA ASP A 94 -15.85 -7.37 -1.93
C ASP A 94 -15.19 -7.68 -0.59
N GLY A 95 -13.87 -7.55 -0.50
CA GLY A 95 -13.09 -7.88 0.68
C GLY A 95 -13.18 -9.36 1.06
N LEU A 96 -12.90 -9.65 2.32
CA LEU A 96 -13.18 -10.94 2.95
C LEU A 96 -14.48 -10.81 3.74
N ASN A 97 -15.55 -11.41 3.24
CA ASN A 97 -16.84 -11.43 3.94
C ASN A 97 -16.81 -12.36 5.17
N GLU A 98 -17.82 -12.24 6.02
CA GLU A 98 -17.90 -12.97 7.29
C GLU A 98 -17.80 -14.50 7.08
N ASP A 99 -18.50 -15.05 6.10
CA ASP A 99 -18.50 -16.50 5.85
C ASP A 99 -17.09 -16.98 5.46
N SER A 100 -16.40 -16.26 4.58
CA SER A 100 -15.00 -16.56 4.23
C SER A 100 -14.07 -16.47 5.43
N MET A 101 -14.26 -15.46 6.30
CA MET A 101 -13.44 -15.29 7.51
C MET A 101 -13.67 -16.45 8.48
N ILE A 102 -14.92 -16.88 8.66
CA ILE A 102 -15.26 -18.05 9.49
C ILE A 102 -14.62 -19.33 8.92
N GLU A 103 -14.75 -19.55 7.62
CA GLU A 103 -14.18 -20.71 6.94
C GLU A 103 -12.65 -20.76 7.10
N TYR A 104 -11.96 -19.67 6.79
CA TYR A 104 -10.50 -19.58 6.93
C TYR A 104 -10.04 -19.73 8.38
N THR A 105 -10.81 -19.23 9.34
CA THR A 105 -10.50 -19.43 10.75
C THR A 105 -10.64 -20.88 11.15
N LYS A 106 -11.66 -21.58 10.71
CA LYS A 106 -11.84 -23.03 10.98
C LYS A 106 -10.72 -23.87 10.34
N ILE A 107 -10.23 -23.47 9.16
CA ILE A 107 -9.08 -24.13 8.52
C ILE A 107 -7.80 -23.88 9.33
N ALA A 108 -7.55 -22.62 9.72
CA ALA A 108 -6.36 -22.22 10.46
C ALA A 108 -6.34 -22.78 11.91
N TYR A 109 -7.53 -22.99 12.50
CA TYR A 109 -7.73 -23.42 13.88
C TYR A 109 -8.79 -24.51 13.97
N PRO A 110 -8.49 -25.77 13.56
CA PRO A 110 -9.48 -26.86 13.44
C PRO A 110 -10.15 -27.29 14.76
N HIS A 111 -9.57 -26.87 15.90
CA HIS A 111 -10.12 -27.16 17.24
C HIS A 111 -11.25 -26.20 17.62
N LEU A 112 -11.45 -25.09 16.89
CA LEU A 112 -12.53 -24.14 17.12
C LEU A 112 -13.79 -24.56 16.37
N ASN A 113 -14.92 -24.57 17.04
CA ASN A 113 -16.21 -24.71 16.39
C ASN A 113 -16.73 -23.34 15.89
N GLU A 114 -17.76 -23.36 15.04
CA GLU A 114 -18.27 -22.14 14.41
C GLU A 114 -18.76 -21.09 15.42
N SER A 115 -19.42 -21.52 16.50
CA SER A 115 -19.90 -20.60 17.53
C SER A 115 -18.73 -19.88 18.24
N GLN A 116 -17.64 -20.59 18.50
CA GLN A 116 -16.43 -19.99 19.06
C GLN A 116 -15.78 -19.00 18.10
N VAL A 117 -15.72 -19.34 16.81
CA VAL A 117 -15.19 -18.45 15.78
C VAL A 117 -16.02 -17.17 15.67
N ARG A 118 -17.36 -17.28 15.60
CA ARG A 118 -18.24 -16.09 15.55
C ARG A 118 -18.06 -15.22 16.78
N LYS A 119 -17.95 -15.81 17.96
CA LYS A 119 -17.69 -15.07 19.21
C LYS A 119 -16.38 -14.27 19.15
N ILE A 120 -15.30 -14.86 18.63
CA ILE A 120 -14.00 -14.16 18.47
C ILE A 120 -14.17 -12.94 17.58
N PHE A 121 -14.91 -13.03 16.46
CA PHE A 121 -15.15 -11.88 15.58
C PHE A 121 -16.04 -10.83 16.22
N GLU A 122 -17.10 -11.22 16.92
CA GLU A 122 -17.98 -10.30 17.66
C GLU A 122 -17.18 -9.54 18.73
N GLU A 123 -16.37 -10.24 19.51
CA GLU A 123 -15.49 -9.62 20.53
C GLU A 123 -14.47 -8.68 19.89
N SER A 124 -13.92 -9.03 18.72
CA SER A 124 -12.95 -8.18 18.02
C SER A 124 -13.50 -6.81 17.61
N LEU A 125 -14.81 -6.69 17.41
CA LEU A 125 -15.47 -5.42 17.10
C LEU A 125 -15.58 -4.50 18.33
N SER A 126 -15.56 -5.08 19.52
CA SER A 126 -15.66 -4.29 20.76
C SER A 126 -14.31 -3.79 21.29
N ILE A 127 -13.19 -4.40 20.82
CA ILE A 127 -11.84 -4.07 21.29
C ILE A 127 -11.09 -3.10 20.38
N ARG A 128 -11.71 -2.66 19.29
CA ARG A 128 -11.08 -1.75 18.32
C ARG A 128 -12.08 -0.86 17.62
N ASP A 129 -11.63 0.34 17.27
CA ASP A 129 -12.27 1.25 16.34
C ASP A 129 -11.48 1.29 15.02
N MET A 130 -12.17 1.67 13.94
CA MET A 130 -11.56 1.90 12.63
C MET A 130 -11.91 3.33 12.18
N PRO A 131 -11.17 4.33 12.65
CA PRO A 131 -11.46 5.73 12.34
C PRO A 131 -11.28 6.10 10.87
N MET A 132 -10.51 5.31 10.11
CA MET A 132 -10.30 5.56 8.69
C MET A 132 -10.05 4.26 7.92
N ARG A 133 -10.68 4.14 6.73
CA ARG A 133 -10.37 3.11 5.74
C ARG A 133 -10.20 3.77 4.38
N LEU A 134 -9.09 3.43 3.69
CA LEU A 134 -8.80 3.93 2.36
C LEU A 134 -8.70 2.77 1.37
N TYR A 135 -9.48 2.84 0.31
CA TYR A 135 -9.33 1.96 -0.86
C TYR A 135 -8.46 2.66 -1.87
N MET A 136 -7.36 2.04 -2.27
CA MET A 136 -6.34 2.69 -3.06
C MET A 136 -5.95 1.87 -4.29
N ARG A 137 -5.51 2.59 -5.32
CA ARG A 137 -4.95 2.04 -6.53
C ARG A 137 -3.52 2.56 -6.70
N GLU A 138 -2.58 1.67 -6.96
CA GLU A 138 -1.21 2.06 -7.30
C GLU A 138 -1.21 2.84 -8.63
N VAL A 139 -0.51 3.97 -8.64
CA VAL A 139 -0.26 4.79 -9.83
C VAL A 139 1.12 4.47 -10.39
N THR A 140 2.12 4.43 -9.52
CA THR A 140 3.50 4.12 -9.88
C THR A 140 4.30 3.68 -8.65
N SER A 141 5.38 2.95 -8.88
CA SER A 141 6.34 2.52 -7.85
C SER A 141 7.75 2.44 -8.41
N THR A 142 8.74 2.33 -7.54
CA THR A 142 10.13 2.04 -7.91
C THR A 142 10.30 0.57 -8.30
N ASN A 143 11.33 0.31 -9.12
CA ASN A 143 11.75 -1.05 -9.43
C ASN A 143 12.85 -1.45 -8.43
N ASP A 144 12.53 -2.42 -7.56
CA ASP A 144 13.45 -2.90 -6.53
C ASP A 144 13.18 -4.37 -6.18
N ASN A 145 14.08 -4.94 -5.38
CA ASN A 145 13.96 -6.28 -4.83
C ASN A 145 13.86 -6.22 -3.30
N PHE A 146 13.24 -5.19 -2.77
CA PHE A 146 13.15 -4.98 -1.34
C PHE A 146 12.37 -6.10 -0.66
N GLN A 147 12.96 -6.66 0.40
CA GLN A 147 12.35 -7.76 1.15
C GLN A 147 11.51 -7.20 2.29
N VAL A 148 10.19 -7.26 2.12
CA VAL A 148 9.22 -6.87 3.15
C VAL A 148 9.14 -7.98 4.19
N LYS A 149 9.63 -7.70 5.40
CA LYS A 149 9.69 -8.63 6.54
C LYS A 149 9.51 -7.88 7.87
N PRO A 150 9.11 -8.54 8.96
CA PRO A 150 9.01 -7.90 10.27
C PRO A 150 10.28 -7.12 10.63
N GLY A 151 10.09 -5.93 11.23
CA GLY A 151 11.14 -4.98 11.56
C GLY A 151 11.45 -3.94 10.47
N VAL A 152 10.92 -4.08 9.26
CA VAL A 152 10.98 -3.04 8.23
C VAL A 152 10.18 -1.82 8.68
N LEU A 153 10.69 -0.63 8.35
CA LEU A 153 9.99 0.64 8.61
C LEU A 153 9.30 1.12 7.34
N ALA A 154 8.18 1.79 7.51
CA ALA A 154 7.55 2.55 6.43
C ALA A 154 7.10 3.93 6.92
N SER A 155 7.29 4.97 6.11
CA SER A 155 6.51 6.18 6.24
C SER A 155 5.29 6.11 5.32
N PHE A 156 4.12 6.40 5.91
CA PHE A 156 2.85 6.52 5.23
C PHE A 156 2.52 8.01 5.15
N ASP A 157 2.67 8.59 3.97
CA ASP A 157 2.54 10.02 3.79
C ASP A 157 1.19 10.31 3.11
N LEU A 158 0.24 10.83 3.88
CA LEU A 158 -1.08 11.23 3.37
C LEU A 158 -0.96 12.57 2.64
N MET A 159 -1.28 12.55 1.35
CA MET A 159 -1.17 13.69 0.45
C MET A 159 -2.54 14.12 -0.08
N LYS A 160 -2.74 15.42 -0.23
CA LYS A 160 -3.92 15.98 -0.88
C LYS A 160 -3.49 16.84 -2.06
N ALA A 161 -3.87 16.43 -3.27
CA ALA A 161 -3.67 17.25 -4.45
C ALA A 161 -4.41 18.58 -4.29
N ASN A 162 -3.78 19.68 -4.66
CA ASN A 162 -4.40 20.99 -4.65
C ASN A 162 -5.52 21.04 -5.70
N GLU A 163 -6.52 21.90 -5.47
CA GLU A 163 -7.65 22.06 -6.37
C GLU A 163 -7.18 22.35 -7.80
N GLY A 164 -7.72 21.62 -8.77
CA GLY A 164 -7.34 21.72 -10.19
C GLY A 164 -5.96 21.14 -10.52
N LYS A 165 -5.22 20.56 -9.58
CA LYS A 165 -3.85 20.06 -9.78
C LYS A 165 -3.68 18.54 -9.70
N PHE A 166 -4.78 17.81 -9.69
CA PHE A 166 -4.76 16.35 -9.49
C PHE A 166 -3.88 15.62 -10.51
N GLU A 167 -4.11 15.84 -11.80
CA GLU A 167 -3.32 15.24 -12.88
C GLU A 167 -1.87 15.72 -12.89
N ALA A 168 -1.65 17.02 -12.62
CA ALA A 168 -0.31 17.60 -12.53
C ALA A 168 0.48 16.97 -11.38
N TYR A 169 -0.18 16.71 -10.24
CA TYR A 169 0.44 16.04 -9.11
C TYR A 169 0.84 14.60 -9.45
N GLU A 170 -0.06 13.80 -10.04
CA GLU A 170 0.30 12.44 -10.43
C GLU A 170 1.42 12.38 -11.47
N LYS A 171 1.41 13.32 -12.41
CA LYS A 171 2.47 13.42 -13.41
C LYS A 171 3.83 13.71 -12.76
N VAL A 172 3.90 14.66 -11.83
CA VAL A 172 5.15 14.99 -11.18
C VAL A 172 5.66 13.87 -10.26
N GLU A 173 4.77 13.16 -9.58
CA GLU A 173 5.16 11.98 -8.79
C GLU A 173 5.76 10.90 -9.69
N SER A 174 5.17 10.67 -10.87
CA SER A 174 5.61 9.62 -11.79
C SER A 174 6.89 10.00 -12.57
N GLU A 175 7.01 11.26 -13.00
CA GLU A 175 8.08 11.70 -13.91
C GLU A 175 9.25 12.37 -13.21
N VAL A 176 9.05 12.93 -12.00
CA VAL A 176 10.09 13.66 -11.25
C VAL A 176 10.46 12.91 -9.97
N PHE A 177 9.51 12.64 -9.07
CA PHE A 177 9.82 12.06 -7.76
C PHE A 177 10.19 10.57 -7.85
N ARG A 178 9.51 9.76 -8.64
CA ARG A 178 9.85 8.35 -8.83
C ARG A 178 11.32 8.15 -9.27
N PRO A 179 11.87 8.86 -10.28
CA PRO A 179 13.29 8.77 -10.62
C PRO A 179 14.23 9.17 -9.48
N ILE A 180 13.86 10.18 -8.67
CA ILE A 180 14.63 10.58 -7.49
C ILE A 180 14.65 9.46 -6.45
N HIS A 181 13.49 8.84 -6.17
CA HIS A 181 13.40 7.71 -5.25
C HIS A 181 14.14 6.48 -5.78
N GLN A 182 14.06 6.21 -7.08
CA GLN A 182 14.83 5.14 -7.70
C GLN A 182 16.34 5.32 -7.46
N LYS A 183 16.86 6.53 -7.67
CA LYS A 183 18.26 6.86 -7.38
C LYS A 183 18.62 6.68 -5.90
N ARG A 184 17.72 7.05 -4.97
CA ARG A 184 17.93 6.83 -3.53
C ARG A 184 18.00 5.34 -3.18
N ILE A 185 17.20 4.49 -3.83
CA ILE A 185 17.27 3.03 -3.66
C ILE A 185 18.61 2.50 -4.14
N GLU A 186 19.08 2.91 -5.31
CA GLU A 186 20.37 2.53 -5.87
C GLU A 186 21.55 2.96 -4.98
N GLN A 187 21.40 4.04 -4.24
CA GLN A 187 22.37 4.52 -3.26
C GLN A 187 22.25 3.88 -1.87
N GLY A 188 21.28 2.96 -1.69
CA GLY A 188 21.05 2.29 -0.42
C GLY A 188 20.41 3.16 0.67
N LEU A 189 19.84 4.32 0.29
CA LEU A 189 19.19 5.27 1.21
C LEU A 189 17.71 4.93 1.48
N MET A 190 17.09 4.09 0.63
CA MET A 190 15.70 3.68 0.71
C MET A 190 15.57 2.24 0.23
N GLY A 191 14.54 1.52 0.65
CA GLY A 191 14.29 0.17 0.21
C GLY A 191 13.27 0.08 -0.92
N HIS A 192 12.16 0.81 -0.77
CA HIS A 192 11.05 0.82 -1.71
C HIS A 192 10.30 2.15 -1.64
N TRP A 193 9.67 2.54 -2.74
CA TRP A 193 8.72 3.65 -2.80
C TRP A 193 7.55 3.30 -3.71
N SER A 194 6.32 3.63 -3.26
CA SER A 194 5.12 3.53 -4.07
C SER A 194 4.21 4.74 -3.88
N PHE A 195 3.48 5.08 -4.92
CA PHE A 195 2.53 6.17 -4.98
C PHE A 195 1.15 5.65 -5.37
N MET A 196 0.16 5.96 -4.56
CA MET A 196 -1.20 5.44 -4.67
C MET A 196 -2.22 6.57 -4.73
N ARG A 197 -3.27 6.37 -5.54
CA ARG A 197 -4.46 7.21 -5.61
C ARG A 197 -5.56 6.62 -4.74
N THR A 198 -6.24 7.45 -3.96
CA THR A 198 -7.46 7.08 -3.25
C THR A 198 -8.59 6.82 -4.26
N ALA A 199 -9.16 5.61 -4.22
CA ALA A 199 -10.36 5.25 -4.96
C ALA A 199 -11.62 5.60 -4.15
N LEU A 200 -11.57 5.36 -2.82
CA LEU A 200 -12.62 5.71 -1.85
C LEU A 200 -11.99 5.93 -0.46
N PRO A 201 -12.56 6.87 0.37
CA PRO A 201 -13.62 7.82 0.05
C PRO A 201 -13.12 8.94 -0.87
N LEU A 202 -14.03 9.55 -1.61
CA LEU A 202 -13.78 10.71 -2.46
C LEU A 202 -14.62 11.90 -1.97
N GLY A 203 -14.19 13.10 -2.32
CA GLY A 203 -14.93 14.34 -2.00
C GLY A 203 -14.01 15.43 -1.47
N SER A 204 -14.52 16.65 -1.41
CA SER A 204 -13.79 17.84 -0.92
C SER A 204 -13.32 17.68 0.54
N GLU A 205 -14.10 16.97 1.35
CA GLU A 205 -13.82 16.72 2.78
C GLU A 205 -12.87 15.52 3.00
N ALA A 206 -12.51 14.76 1.96
CA ALA A 206 -11.55 13.68 2.10
C ALA A 206 -10.21 14.21 2.64
N LYS A 207 -9.68 13.55 3.67
CA LYS A 207 -8.42 13.95 4.33
C LYS A 207 -7.23 13.87 3.37
N SER A 208 -7.23 12.90 2.45
CA SER A 208 -6.19 12.72 1.44
C SER A 208 -6.79 12.26 0.11
N THR A 209 -6.10 12.57 -0.98
CA THR A 209 -6.41 12.09 -2.34
C THR A 209 -5.41 11.04 -2.79
N HIS A 210 -4.25 11.01 -2.15
CA HIS A 210 -3.15 10.11 -2.47
C HIS A 210 -2.40 9.71 -1.19
N LEU A 211 -1.58 8.67 -1.33
CA LEU A 211 -0.68 8.19 -0.29
C LEU A 211 0.63 7.76 -0.95
N THR A 212 1.76 8.14 -0.34
CA THR A 212 3.06 7.54 -0.66
C THR A 212 3.48 6.61 0.47
N VAL A 213 4.10 5.50 0.11
CA VAL A 213 4.72 4.56 1.05
C VAL A 213 6.21 4.52 0.77
N ASN A 214 7.01 4.93 1.76
CA ASN A 214 8.46 4.89 1.68
C ASN A 214 8.96 3.84 2.66
N MET A 215 9.62 2.78 2.19
CA MET A 215 10.09 1.69 3.05
C MET A 215 11.59 1.74 3.28
N TYR A 216 12.00 1.37 4.48
CA TYR A 216 13.38 1.36 4.94
C TYR A 216 13.66 0.06 5.70
N LYS A 217 14.86 -0.48 5.54
CA LYS A 217 15.25 -1.72 6.22
C LYS A 217 15.39 -1.58 7.74
N ASP A 218 15.73 -0.35 8.22
CA ASP A 218 15.97 -0.02 9.62
C ASP A 218 15.97 1.50 9.86
N TYR A 219 16.01 1.92 11.13
CA TYR A 219 16.09 3.34 11.53
C TYR A 219 17.33 4.05 10.99
N MET A 220 18.47 3.37 10.86
CA MET A 220 19.68 3.99 10.33
C MET A 220 19.47 4.40 8.88
N GLN A 221 18.89 3.53 8.04
CA GLN A 221 18.56 3.87 6.66
C GLN A 221 17.53 5.02 6.59
N PHE A 222 16.51 4.99 7.45
CA PHE A 222 15.51 6.05 7.54
C PHE A 222 16.17 7.42 7.83
N PHE A 223 16.97 7.54 8.89
CA PHE A 223 17.60 8.81 9.25
C PHE A 223 18.66 9.26 8.24
N ASN A 224 19.43 8.34 7.67
CA ASN A 224 20.36 8.66 6.59
C ASN A 224 19.64 9.20 5.34
N SER A 225 18.48 8.63 5.03
CA SER A 225 17.63 9.13 3.92
C SER A 225 17.10 10.53 4.18
N GLN A 226 16.73 10.85 5.42
CA GLN A 226 16.28 12.19 5.80
C GLN A 226 17.40 13.25 5.75
N ALA A 227 18.60 12.86 6.14
CA ALA A 227 19.77 13.74 6.14
C ALA A 227 20.41 13.91 4.75
N TYR A 228 19.99 13.13 3.75
CA TYR A 228 20.59 13.16 2.43
C TYR A 228 20.15 14.38 1.61
N GLU A 229 21.12 15.16 1.17
CA GLU A 229 20.94 16.26 0.21
C GLU A 229 21.61 15.91 -1.13
N ASP A 230 20.85 15.96 -2.22
CA ASP A 230 21.40 15.79 -3.56
C ASP A 230 22.02 17.11 -4.05
N MET A 231 23.31 17.29 -3.74
CA MET A 231 24.07 18.47 -4.13
C MET A 231 24.26 18.63 -5.66
N ASN A 232 23.94 17.60 -6.44
CA ASN A 232 24.14 17.58 -7.89
C ASN A 232 22.87 17.88 -8.69
N GLN A 233 21.80 18.35 -8.04
CA GLN A 233 20.58 18.74 -8.75
C GLN A 233 20.82 19.94 -9.64
N THR A 234 20.42 19.80 -10.92
CA THR A 234 20.40 20.94 -11.86
C THR A 234 19.32 21.94 -11.48
N GLU A 235 19.41 23.16 -11.97
CA GLU A 235 18.39 24.19 -11.76
C GLU A 235 17.01 23.75 -12.29
N ALA A 236 16.98 23.07 -13.45
CA ALA A 236 15.76 22.51 -14.02
C ALA A 236 15.11 21.45 -13.11
N GLN A 237 15.93 20.56 -12.51
CA GLN A 237 15.44 19.56 -11.56
C GLN A 237 14.88 20.20 -10.28
N ARG A 238 15.59 21.18 -9.70
CA ARG A 238 15.08 21.93 -8.55
C ARG A 238 13.76 22.62 -8.83
N LYS A 239 13.63 23.25 -10.01
CA LYS A 239 12.39 23.88 -10.45
C LYS A 239 11.26 22.85 -10.54
N ALA A 240 11.47 21.70 -11.19
CA ALA A 240 10.48 20.63 -11.33
C ALA A 240 10.05 20.07 -9.96
N VAL A 241 10.98 19.87 -9.03
CA VAL A 241 10.69 19.45 -7.65
C VAL A 241 9.82 20.50 -6.95
N ASN A 242 10.16 21.78 -7.03
CA ASN A 242 9.39 22.85 -6.39
C ASN A 242 7.97 22.96 -6.98
N GLU A 243 7.83 22.84 -8.29
CA GLU A 243 6.51 22.80 -8.96
C GLU A 243 5.69 21.60 -8.47
N GLY A 244 6.33 20.44 -8.30
CA GLY A 244 5.72 19.26 -7.73
C GLY A 244 5.25 19.46 -6.29
N LEU A 245 6.10 19.99 -5.43
CA LEU A 245 5.76 20.31 -4.04
C LEU A 245 4.56 21.27 -3.95
N ASN A 246 4.46 22.23 -4.88
CA ASN A 246 3.36 23.18 -4.96
C ASN A 246 2.07 22.62 -5.58
N SER A 247 2.07 21.38 -6.05
CA SER A 247 0.88 20.73 -6.62
C SER A 247 0.02 20.01 -5.57
N ARG A 248 0.54 19.84 -4.37
CA ARG A 248 -0.10 19.07 -3.30
C ARG A 248 0.14 19.67 -1.92
N ASP A 249 -0.65 19.24 -0.96
CA ASP A 249 -0.50 19.49 0.46
C ASP A 249 -0.19 18.16 1.18
N GLN A 250 0.87 18.13 1.99
CA GLN A 250 1.23 16.97 2.81
C GLN A 250 0.47 17.05 4.13
N LYS A 251 -0.54 16.19 4.28
CA LYS A 251 -1.43 16.23 5.44
C LYS A 251 -0.81 15.61 6.68
N TRP A 252 -0.23 14.42 6.54
CA TRP A 252 0.40 13.68 7.63
C TRP A 252 1.50 12.77 7.10
N VAL A 253 2.50 12.53 7.95
CA VAL A 253 3.53 11.51 7.77
C VAL A 253 3.53 10.64 9.01
N TYR A 254 3.22 9.36 8.84
CA TYR A 254 3.24 8.38 9.92
C TYR A 254 4.40 7.42 9.69
N LEU A 255 5.31 7.33 10.66
CA LEU A 255 6.33 6.29 10.68
C LEU A 255 5.80 5.07 11.42
N ALA A 256 5.92 3.90 10.82
CA ALA A 256 5.47 2.64 11.38
C ALA A 256 6.50 1.52 11.21
N THR A 257 6.44 0.53 12.10
CA THR A 257 7.21 -0.71 12.02
C THR A 257 6.31 -1.85 11.59
N LEU A 258 6.76 -2.67 10.66
CA LEU A 258 6.08 -3.89 10.24
C LEU A 258 6.20 -4.97 11.32
N GLU A 259 5.08 -5.39 11.86
CA GLU A 259 5.00 -6.44 12.89
C GLU A 259 4.77 -7.82 12.27
N ASN A 260 3.78 -7.91 11.39
CA ASN A 260 3.37 -9.15 10.75
C ASN A 260 3.19 -8.95 9.24
N VAL A 261 3.50 -10.00 8.48
CA VAL A 261 3.36 -10.00 7.03
C VAL A 261 2.91 -11.38 6.52
N VAL A 262 2.06 -11.36 5.52
CA VAL A 262 1.62 -12.55 4.76
C VAL A 262 1.89 -12.28 3.28
N ARG A 263 2.76 -13.09 2.67
CA ARG A 263 3.12 -13.08 1.25
C ARG A 263 3.05 -14.49 0.70
#